data_e739fd31c655d3cc03e13579c6da2a13
#
_entry.id   e739fd31c655d3cc03e13579c6da2a13
#
_cell.length_a   1.000
_cell.length_b   1.000
_cell.length_c   1.000
_cell.angle_alpha   90.00
_cell.angle_beta   90.00
_cell.angle_gamma   90.00
#
_symmetry.space_group_name_H-M   'P 1'
#
loop_
_entity.id
_entity.type
_entity.pdbx_description
1 polymer ?
#
loop_
_entity_poly.entity_id
_entity_poly.type
_entity_poly.pdbx_seq_one_letter_code
_entity_poly.pdbx_strand_id
1 'polypeptide(L)'
;MRFHFPIIIIDEDFRSENASGLGIRALADAIQKEGIDVLGVTSYGDLSSFAQQQSRASAFVLSIDDEEMANDGEKTIAELRSFVEEIRYKNAEIPIFLHGETRTSRHIPNDILRELHGFIHMFEDTPEFVARYIVREARNYLDSLAPPFFQIGRAHV
;
A
#
# COMPACT_ATOMS: atom_id res chain seq x y z
N MET A 1 -11.64 -21.64 -9.39
CA MET A 1 -10.35 -21.20 -8.83
C MET A 1 -10.47 -19.79 -8.29
N ARG A 2 -10.09 -19.61 -7.05
CA ARG A 2 -10.16 -18.30 -6.42
C ARG A 2 -8.82 -17.59 -6.60
N PHE A 3 -8.82 -16.47 -7.28
CA PHE A 3 -7.63 -15.64 -7.37
C PHE A 3 -7.53 -14.77 -6.12
N HIS A 4 -6.35 -14.77 -5.55
CA HIS A 4 -6.08 -14.05 -4.31
C HIS A 4 -5.22 -12.84 -4.63
N PHE A 5 -5.71 -11.65 -4.27
CA PHE A 5 -5.04 -10.38 -4.54
C PHE A 5 -4.95 -9.57 -3.25
N PRO A 6 -3.97 -9.82 -2.40
CA PRO A 6 -3.86 -9.10 -1.14
C PRO A 6 -3.47 -7.65 -1.34
N ILE A 7 -3.80 -6.84 -0.34
CA ILE A 7 -3.18 -5.52 -0.18
C ILE A 7 -1.87 -5.75 0.57
N ILE A 8 -0.78 -5.24 0.03
CA ILE A 8 0.54 -5.41 0.62
C ILE A 8 0.90 -4.16 1.42
N ILE A 9 1.17 -4.34 2.71
CA ILE A 9 1.61 -3.28 3.60
C ILE A 9 3.09 -3.49 3.90
N ILE A 10 3.91 -2.48 3.65
CA ILE A 10 5.35 -2.52 3.95
C ILE A 10 5.65 -1.48 5.01
N ASP A 11 5.98 -1.93 6.22
CA ASP A 11 6.23 -1.08 7.36
C ASP A 11 7.22 -1.76 8.31
N GLU A 12 8.34 -1.12 8.60
CA GLU A 12 9.36 -1.65 9.50
C GLU A 12 8.79 -2.01 10.88
N ASP A 13 7.80 -1.25 11.33
CA ASP A 13 7.17 -1.43 12.64
C ASP A 13 5.98 -2.36 12.62
N PHE A 14 5.71 -3.04 11.51
CA PHE A 14 4.51 -3.88 11.38
C PHE A 14 4.37 -4.89 12.51
N ARG A 15 5.49 -5.42 12.99
CA ARG A 15 5.52 -6.41 14.09
C ARG A 15 5.94 -5.81 15.42
N SER A 16 6.17 -4.48 15.48
CA SER A 16 6.61 -3.81 16.69
C SER A 16 5.46 -3.56 17.64
N GLU A 17 5.77 -3.52 18.95
CA GLU A 17 4.77 -3.24 19.99
C GLU A 17 4.63 -1.74 20.30
N ASN A 18 5.29 -0.89 19.53
CA ASN A 18 5.18 0.56 19.69
C ASN A 18 3.89 1.10 19.06
N ALA A 19 3.63 2.39 19.25
CA ALA A 19 2.42 3.04 18.74
C ALA A 19 2.31 2.94 17.21
N SER A 20 3.43 3.04 16.49
CA SER A 20 3.46 2.92 15.04
C SER A 20 3.03 1.51 14.59
N GLY A 21 3.57 0.47 15.23
CA GLY A 21 3.19 -0.91 14.93
C GLY A 21 1.74 -1.21 15.24
N LEU A 22 1.26 -0.74 16.38
CA LEU A 22 -0.15 -0.90 16.75
C LEU A 22 -1.07 -0.20 15.74
N GLY A 23 -0.69 1.00 15.31
CA GLY A 23 -1.47 1.78 14.34
C GLY A 23 -1.57 1.11 12.97
N ILE A 24 -0.45 0.63 12.44
CA ILE A 24 -0.46 -0.02 11.13
C ILE A 24 -1.19 -1.37 11.16
N ARG A 25 -1.10 -2.11 12.27
CA ARG A 25 -1.87 -3.34 12.42
C ARG A 25 -3.37 -3.07 12.57
N ALA A 26 -3.75 -1.97 13.20
CA ALA A 26 -5.15 -1.55 13.26
C ALA A 26 -5.70 -1.27 11.86
N LEU A 27 -4.90 -0.63 11.00
CA LEU A 27 -5.27 -0.42 9.60
C LEU A 27 -5.40 -1.75 8.87
N ALA A 28 -4.45 -2.67 9.05
CA ALA A 28 -4.50 -3.99 8.43
C ALA A 28 -5.77 -4.75 8.84
N ASP A 29 -6.12 -4.72 10.12
CA ASP A 29 -7.33 -5.38 10.62
C ASP A 29 -8.59 -4.77 10.01
N ALA A 30 -8.63 -3.44 9.89
CA ALA A 30 -9.76 -2.73 9.28
C ALA A 30 -9.92 -3.11 7.80
N ILE A 31 -8.81 -3.25 7.07
CA ILE A 31 -8.83 -3.70 5.67
C ILE A 31 -9.39 -5.12 5.56
N GLN A 32 -8.94 -6.03 6.43
CA GLN A 32 -9.43 -7.40 6.44
C GLN A 32 -10.93 -7.49 6.72
N LYS A 33 -11.44 -6.63 7.61
CA LYS A 33 -12.87 -6.54 7.88
C LYS A 33 -13.68 -6.08 6.67
N GLU A 34 -13.06 -5.37 5.75
CA GLU A 34 -13.69 -4.98 4.49
C GLU A 34 -13.65 -6.08 3.43
N GLY A 35 -13.03 -7.22 3.72
CA GLY A 35 -13.08 -8.40 2.88
C GLY A 35 -11.89 -8.63 1.95
N ILE A 36 -10.82 -7.90 2.12
CA ILE A 36 -9.58 -8.11 1.35
C ILE A 36 -8.47 -8.53 2.31
N ASP A 37 -7.73 -9.57 1.93
CA ASP A 37 -6.60 -10.02 2.73
C ASP A 37 -5.44 -9.04 2.68
N VAL A 38 -4.68 -9.01 3.75
CA VAL A 38 -3.49 -8.17 3.89
C VAL A 38 -2.26 -9.05 4.05
N LEU A 39 -1.22 -8.68 3.32
CA LEU A 39 0.12 -9.22 3.51
C LEU A 39 0.98 -8.11 4.11
N GLY A 40 1.37 -8.26 5.37
CA GLY A 40 2.25 -7.31 6.04
C GLY A 40 3.69 -7.80 6.00
N VAL A 41 4.59 -6.95 5.53
CA VAL A 41 6.02 -7.22 5.53
C VAL A 41 6.78 -6.05 6.17
N THR A 42 7.96 -6.33 6.71
CA THR A 42 8.73 -5.34 7.46
C THR A 42 9.80 -4.67 6.62
N SER A 43 10.09 -5.17 5.42
CA SER A 43 11.10 -4.58 4.55
C SER A 43 10.80 -4.82 3.08
N TYR A 44 11.38 -3.99 2.23
CA TYR A 44 11.29 -4.14 0.78
C TYR A 44 12.00 -5.42 0.28
N GLY A 45 13.06 -5.83 0.97
CA GLY A 45 13.77 -7.06 0.63
C GLY A 45 12.89 -8.29 0.80
N ASP A 46 12.07 -8.32 1.84
CA ASP A 46 11.11 -9.40 2.06
C ASP A 46 10.06 -9.44 0.95
N LEU A 47 9.66 -8.28 0.45
CA LEU A 47 8.71 -8.20 -0.66
C LEU A 47 9.28 -8.76 -1.95
N SER A 48 10.57 -8.54 -2.24
CA SER A 48 11.20 -9.05 -3.47
C SER A 48 11.10 -10.56 -3.58
N SER A 49 11.33 -11.28 -2.49
CA SER A 49 11.18 -12.73 -2.49
C SER A 49 9.71 -13.16 -2.58
N PHE A 50 8.81 -12.40 -1.98
CA PHE A 50 7.38 -12.66 -2.02
C PHE A 50 6.75 -12.36 -3.38
N ALA A 51 7.16 -11.27 -4.01
CA ALA A 51 6.63 -10.85 -5.30
C ALA A 51 6.93 -11.85 -6.43
N GLN A 52 8.03 -12.60 -6.29
CA GLN A 52 8.34 -13.67 -7.23
C GLN A 52 7.42 -14.88 -7.07
N GLN A 53 6.90 -15.10 -5.88
CA GLN A 53 6.02 -16.24 -5.58
C GLN A 53 4.54 -15.88 -5.71
N GLN A 54 4.17 -14.63 -5.39
CA GLN A 54 2.79 -14.18 -5.47
C GLN A 54 2.72 -12.98 -6.42
N SER A 55 2.50 -13.28 -7.68
CA SER A 55 2.62 -12.32 -8.76
C SER A 55 1.57 -11.20 -8.77
N ARG A 56 0.69 -11.08 -7.75
CA ARG A 56 -0.42 -10.15 -7.85
C ARG A 56 -0.81 -9.55 -6.51
N ALA A 57 -0.88 -8.22 -6.48
CA ALA A 57 -1.43 -7.45 -5.38
C ALA A 57 -2.59 -6.60 -5.90
N SER A 58 -3.44 -6.13 -5.01
CA SER A 58 -4.52 -5.21 -5.36
C SER A 58 -4.22 -3.76 -5.01
N ALA A 59 -3.29 -3.53 -4.09
CA ALA A 59 -2.79 -2.21 -3.72
C ALA A 59 -1.53 -2.37 -2.88
N PHE A 60 -0.76 -1.30 -2.77
CA PHE A 60 0.38 -1.20 -1.87
C PHE A 60 0.16 -0.08 -0.87
N VAL A 61 0.50 -0.33 0.39
CA VAL A 61 0.63 0.69 1.41
C VAL A 61 2.09 0.70 1.85
N LEU A 62 2.79 1.77 1.54
CA LEU A 62 4.21 1.93 1.86
C LEU A 62 4.31 2.88 3.04
N SER A 63 5.01 2.49 4.09
CA SER A 63 5.26 3.39 5.21
C SER A 63 6.63 4.01 5.10
N ILE A 64 6.69 5.31 5.39
CA ILE A 64 7.96 6.00 5.47
C ILE A 64 8.37 6.05 6.95
N ASP A 65 9.65 5.77 7.20
CA ASP A 65 10.18 5.89 8.54
C ASP A 65 10.50 7.37 8.82
N ASP A 66 9.66 8.00 9.64
CA ASP A 66 9.78 9.42 9.93
C ASP A 66 11.08 9.77 10.66
N GLU A 67 11.59 8.85 11.48
CA GLU A 67 12.86 9.02 12.17
C GLU A 67 14.04 8.95 11.19
N GLU A 68 14.05 7.97 10.29
CA GLU A 68 15.06 7.91 9.24
C GLU A 68 14.97 9.09 8.28
N MET A 69 13.76 9.55 7.99
CA MET A 69 13.55 10.74 7.16
C MET A 69 14.18 11.98 7.79
N ALA A 70 14.10 12.11 9.10
CA ALA A 70 14.73 13.20 9.82
C ALA A 70 16.26 13.08 9.89
N ASN A 71 16.78 11.85 9.97
CA ASN A 71 18.21 11.60 10.09
C ASN A 71 18.93 11.60 8.74
N ASP A 72 18.35 10.99 7.72
CA ASP A 72 18.90 10.93 6.37
C ASP A 72 17.77 10.91 5.34
N GLY A 73 17.20 12.07 5.08
CA GLY A 73 16.08 12.23 4.16
C GLY A 73 16.44 11.86 2.73
N GLU A 74 17.64 12.17 2.26
CA GLU A 74 18.06 11.85 0.89
C GLU A 74 18.07 10.35 0.65
N LYS A 75 18.62 9.59 1.60
CA LYS A 75 18.66 8.13 1.50
C LYS A 75 17.26 7.55 1.55
N THR A 76 16.44 8.02 2.47
CA THR A 76 15.06 7.55 2.65
C THR A 76 14.23 7.81 1.39
N ILE A 77 14.34 8.98 0.81
CA ILE A 77 13.65 9.33 -0.43
C ILE A 77 14.17 8.50 -1.60
N ALA A 78 15.47 8.28 -1.69
CA ALA A 78 16.05 7.47 -2.77
C ALA A 78 15.54 6.02 -2.73
N GLU A 79 15.46 5.45 -1.54
CA GLU A 79 14.92 4.09 -1.36
C GLU A 79 13.45 4.03 -1.74
N LEU A 80 12.66 5.00 -1.30
CA LEU A 80 11.24 5.09 -1.64
C LEU A 80 11.05 5.24 -3.15
N ARG A 81 11.80 6.14 -3.77
CA ARG A 81 11.73 6.36 -5.22
C ARG A 81 12.04 5.09 -6.00
N SER A 82 13.10 4.42 -5.64
CA SER A 82 13.51 3.17 -6.28
C SER A 82 12.41 2.12 -6.19
N PHE A 83 11.77 2.00 -5.04
CA PHE A 83 10.72 1.01 -4.83
C PHE A 83 9.44 1.36 -5.62
N VAL A 84 9.05 2.63 -5.61
CA VAL A 84 7.89 3.09 -6.40
C VAL A 84 8.13 2.87 -7.90
N GLU A 85 9.32 3.17 -8.38
CA GLU A 85 9.70 2.93 -9.77
C GLU A 85 9.61 1.45 -10.13
N GLU A 86 10.07 0.58 -9.24
CA GLU A 86 9.99 -0.87 -9.45
C GLU A 86 8.56 -1.35 -9.55
N ILE A 87 7.69 -0.88 -8.65
CA ILE A 87 6.26 -1.21 -8.71
C ILE A 87 5.68 -0.73 -10.05
N ARG A 88 5.95 0.50 -10.44
CA ARG A 88 5.39 1.09 -11.67
C ARG A 88 5.91 0.43 -12.93
N TYR A 89 7.13 -0.06 -12.92
CA TYR A 89 7.67 -0.82 -14.03
C TYR A 89 6.87 -2.12 -14.26
N LYS A 90 6.52 -2.80 -13.17
CA LYS A 90 5.77 -4.05 -13.23
C LYS A 90 4.27 -3.82 -13.42
N ASN A 91 3.76 -2.69 -12.93
CA ASN A 91 2.34 -2.41 -12.92
C ASN A 91 2.10 -0.90 -12.88
N ALA A 92 1.70 -0.34 -14.02
CA ALA A 92 1.51 1.10 -14.18
C ALA A 92 0.30 1.65 -13.41
N GLU A 93 -0.67 0.80 -13.08
CA GLU A 93 -2.00 1.24 -12.62
C GLU A 93 -2.32 0.89 -11.17
N ILE A 94 -1.56 0.03 -10.51
CA ILE A 94 -1.89 -0.42 -9.18
C ILE A 94 -1.89 0.73 -8.17
N PRO A 95 -2.91 0.82 -7.27
CA PRO A 95 -2.91 1.87 -6.26
C PRO A 95 -1.73 1.76 -5.31
N ILE A 96 -1.08 2.89 -5.05
CA ILE A 96 0.01 3.00 -4.09
C ILE A 96 -0.35 4.11 -3.10
N PHE A 97 -0.36 3.77 -1.82
CA PHE A 97 -0.59 4.72 -0.74
C PHE A 97 0.68 4.85 0.09
N LEU A 98 0.98 6.05 0.52
CA LEU A 98 2.11 6.31 1.41
C LEU A 98 1.59 6.66 2.79
N HIS A 99 2.11 5.99 3.81
CA HIS A 99 1.71 6.15 5.21
C HIS A 99 2.85 6.80 5.99
N GLY A 100 2.54 7.85 6.73
CA GLY A 100 3.55 8.56 7.52
C GLY A 100 2.96 9.75 8.27
N GLU A 101 3.81 10.47 8.97
CA GLU A 101 3.40 11.69 9.68
C GLU A 101 3.15 12.83 8.69
N THR A 102 2.22 13.72 9.05
CA THR A 102 1.86 14.87 8.22
C THR A 102 3.07 15.72 7.85
N ARG A 103 3.97 15.95 8.80
CA ARG A 103 5.19 16.74 8.54
C ARG A 103 6.07 16.10 7.46
N THR A 104 6.11 14.78 7.39
CA THR A 104 6.90 14.06 6.39
C THR A 104 6.31 14.21 4.99
N SER A 105 4.98 14.29 4.87
CA SER A 105 4.32 14.42 3.58
C SER A 105 4.78 15.66 2.80
N ARG A 106 5.17 16.70 3.49
CA ARG A 106 5.62 17.97 2.89
C ARG A 106 6.98 17.86 2.20
N HIS A 107 7.74 16.82 2.53
CA HIS A 107 9.10 16.61 2.01
C HIS A 107 9.16 15.57 0.90
N ILE A 108 8.02 15.02 0.49
CA ILE A 108 7.97 14.03 -0.57
C ILE A 108 8.05 14.75 -1.93
N PRO A 109 9.03 14.40 -2.78
CA PRO A 109 9.16 15.03 -4.09
C PRO A 109 7.95 14.80 -5.01
N ASN A 110 7.68 15.74 -5.89
CA ASN A 110 6.55 15.68 -6.80
C ASN A 110 6.58 14.47 -7.74
N ASP A 111 7.76 14.01 -8.14
CA ASP A 111 7.87 12.84 -9.00
C ASP A 111 7.35 11.59 -8.32
N ILE A 112 7.53 11.47 -7.01
CA ILE A 112 6.96 10.37 -6.23
C ILE A 112 5.47 10.60 -6.01
N LEU A 113 5.07 11.82 -5.61
CA LEU A 113 3.67 12.13 -5.33
C LEU A 113 2.75 11.83 -6.51
N ARG A 114 3.21 12.06 -7.73
CA ARG A 114 2.43 11.77 -8.94
C ARG A 114 2.10 10.29 -9.11
N GLU A 115 2.90 9.41 -8.53
CA GLU A 115 2.71 7.96 -8.63
C GLU A 115 1.82 7.41 -7.51
N LEU A 116 1.46 8.25 -6.53
CA LEU A 116 0.67 7.82 -5.38
C LEU A 116 -0.81 8.10 -5.59
N HIS A 117 -1.64 7.22 -5.06
CA HIS A 117 -3.09 7.43 -4.99
C HIS A 117 -3.47 8.30 -3.78
N GLY A 118 -2.64 8.32 -2.75
CA GLY A 118 -2.89 9.15 -1.60
C GLY A 118 -1.84 9.00 -0.52
N PHE A 119 -1.87 9.94 0.43
CA PHE A 119 -1.05 9.91 1.63
C PHE A 119 -1.96 9.67 2.83
N ILE A 120 -1.60 8.69 3.65
CA ILE A 120 -2.32 8.35 4.88
C ILE A 120 -1.58 9.00 6.03
N HIS A 121 -2.27 9.90 6.73
CA HIS A 121 -1.68 10.65 7.84
C HIS A 121 -1.77 9.83 9.12
N MET A 122 -0.60 9.32 9.54
CA MET A 122 -0.47 8.55 10.77
C MET A 122 -1.07 9.32 11.96
N PHE A 123 -1.84 8.62 12.80
CA PHE A 123 -2.51 9.15 13.99
C PHE A 123 -3.61 10.19 13.75
N GLU A 124 -3.79 10.68 12.53
CA GLU A 124 -4.84 11.64 12.21
C GLU A 124 -6.05 10.98 11.53
N ASP A 125 -5.77 10.07 10.59
CA ASP A 125 -6.83 9.39 9.86
C ASP A 125 -7.28 8.13 10.62
N THR A 126 -8.59 7.91 10.72
CA THR A 126 -9.10 6.71 11.39
C THR A 126 -8.88 5.47 10.51
N PRO A 127 -8.48 4.33 11.11
CA PRO A 127 -8.24 3.12 10.33
C PRO A 127 -9.44 2.67 9.50
N GLU A 128 -10.64 2.76 10.04
CA GLU A 128 -11.86 2.32 9.37
C GLU A 128 -12.16 3.15 8.12
N PHE A 129 -12.00 4.46 8.22
CA PHE A 129 -12.22 5.36 7.09
C PHE A 129 -11.19 5.11 5.99
N VAL A 130 -9.91 5.02 6.38
CA VAL A 130 -8.81 4.77 5.43
C VAL A 130 -8.97 3.42 4.77
N ALA A 131 -9.33 2.39 5.55
CA ALA A 131 -9.52 1.03 5.01
C ALA A 131 -10.58 1.01 3.92
N ARG A 132 -11.72 1.69 4.13
CA ARG A 132 -12.77 1.76 3.11
C ARG A 132 -12.29 2.41 1.84
N TYR A 133 -11.50 3.46 1.95
CA TYR A 133 -10.95 4.14 0.78
C TYR A 133 -9.96 3.25 0.03
N ILE A 134 -9.03 2.65 0.73
CA ILE A 134 -8.03 1.76 0.12
C ILE A 134 -8.69 0.57 -0.56
N VAL A 135 -9.65 -0.07 0.12
CA VAL A 135 -10.35 -1.24 -0.42
C VAL A 135 -11.16 -0.86 -1.66
N ARG A 136 -11.81 0.29 -1.65
CA ARG A 136 -12.54 0.77 -2.83
C ARG A 136 -11.59 0.94 -4.03
N GLU A 137 -10.45 1.57 -3.83
CA GLU A 137 -9.47 1.75 -4.90
C GLU A 137 -8.87 0.43 -5.36
N ALA A 138 -8.62 -0.49 -4.43
CA ALA A 138 -8.13 -1.82 -4.77
C ALA A 138 -9.15 -2.59 -5.62
N ARG A 139 -10.43 -2.54 -5.25
CA ARG A 139 -11.50 -3.18 -6.01
C ARG A 139 -11.67 -2.56 -7.39
N ASN A 140 -11.61 -1.23 -7.49
CA ASN A 140 -11.68 -0.54 -8.78
C ASN A 140 -10.54 -0.99 -9.70
N TYR A 141 -9.35 -1.12 -9.15
CA TYR A 141 -8.21 -1.61 -9.90
C TYR A 141 -8.43 -3.05 -10.38
N LEU A 142 -8.87 -3.94 -9.50
CA LEU A 142 -9.15 -5.33 -9.86
C LEU A 142 -10.23 -5.44 -10.93
N ASP A 143 -11.27 -4.63 -10.84
CA ASP A 143 -12.33 -4.58 -11.83
C ASP A 143 -11.81 -4.13 -13.20
N SER A 144 -10.83 -3.22 -13.21
CA SER A 144 -10.20 -2.77 -14.45
C SER A 144 -9.39 -3.85 -15.14
N LEU A 145 -8.94 -4.87 -14.40
CA LEU A 145 -8.20 -6.01 -14.93
C LEU A 145 -9.11 -7.16 -15.37
N ALA A 146 -10.39 -7.12 -15.01
CA ALA A 146 -11.30 -8.21 -15.32
C ALA A 146 -11.46 -8.37 -16.83
N PRO A 147 -11.36 -9.60 -17.37
CA PRO A 147 -11.65 -9.82 -18.79
C PRO A 147 -13.07 -9.39 -19.13
N PRO A 148 -13.34 -8.94 -20.38
CA PRO A 148 -14.68 -8.47 -20.77
C PRO A 148 -15.80 -9.46 -20.48
N PHE A 149 -15.56 -10.77 -20.60
CA PHE A 149 -16.59 -11.77 -20.32
C PHE A 149 -16.98 -11.81 -18.83
N PHE A 150 -16.08 -11.48 -17.90
CA PHE A 150 -16.42 -11.33 -16.50
C PHE A 150 -17.33 -10.16 -16.24
N GLN A 151 -17.08 -9.05 -16.93
CA GLN A 151 -17.93 -7.86 -16.83
C GLN A 151 -19.33 -8.14 -17.37
N ILE A 152 -19.43 -8.85 -18.49
CA ILE A 152 -20.70 -9.28 -19.06
C ILE A 152 -21.45 -10.19 -18.07
N GLY A 153 -20.77 -11.13 -17.46
CA GLY A 153 -21.36 -12.01 -16.45
C GLY A 153 -21.93 -11.24 -15.27
N ARG A 154 -21.22 -10.21 -14.81
CA ARG A 154 -21.70 -9.32 -13.73
C ARG A 154 -22.94 -8.54 -14.14
N ALA A 155 -22.99 -8.09 -15.37
CA ALA A 155 -24.12 -7.32 -15.87
C ALA A 155 -25.42 -8.13 -15.91
N HIS A 156 -25.33 -9.45 -15.94
CA HIS A 156 -26.48 -10.35 -15.93
C HIS A 156 -26.94 -10.78 -14.55
N VAL A 157 -26.23 -10.37 -13.52
CA VAL A 157 -26.58 -10.70 -12.14
C VAL A 157 -27.58 -9.67 -11.52
#